data_5d69c770cb0bd7c1fded856fbf7c8dc0
#
_entry.id   5d69c770cb0bd7c1fded856fbf7c8dc0
#
_cell.length_a   1.000
_cell.length_b   1.000
_cell.length_c   1.000
_cell.angle_alpha   90.00
_cell.angle_beta   90.00
_cell.angle_gamma   90.00
#
_symmetry.space_group_name_H-M   'P 1'
#
loop_
_entity.id
_entity.type
_entity.pdbx_description
1 polymer ?
#
loop_
_entity_poly.entity_id
_entity_poly.type
_entity_poly.pdbx_seq_one_letter_code
_entity_poly.pdbx_strand_id
1 'polypeptide(L)'
;PDGNQWLGNNFISGYSAQGGVSDSLNNVERIKIGANTQSNTGKWLVQVMHRGGVEQDFSIVMVGDASIVSRPDITTFPESIFLSSESPLQNDVVSVRVSWMNQGTADAGSFDWKLEDLTEGIILMQGQSSGVTSSGIESEITTRTFSTTGIHTLKLSLDINNNLDEMNDESSGVNNNNL
;
A
#
# COMPACT_ATOMS: atom_id res chain seq x y z
N PRO A 1 7.30 -6.65 -15.93
CA PRO A 1 6.14 -6.46 -16.82
C PRO A 1 5.30 -7.73 -17.03
N ASP A 2 5.91 -8.90 -16.93
CA ASP A 2 5.29 -10.20 -17.21
C ASP A 2 5.00 -11.05 -15.96
N GLY A 3 5.07 -10.45 -14.78
CA GLY A 3 4.90 -11.12 -13.48
C GLY A 3 6.09 -11.98 -13.06
N ASN A 4 7.16 -12.01 -13.83
CA ASN A 4 8.34 -12.76 -13.49
C ASN A 4 9.21 -12.03 -12.46
N GLN A 5 9.91 -12.79 -11.63
CA GLN A 5 10.78 -12.30 -10.58
C GLN A 5 12.26 -12.60 -10.88
N TRP A 6 13.13 -11.62 -10.66
CA TRP A 6 14.60 -11.77 -10.70
C TRP A 6 15.15 -11.44 -9.32
N LEU A 7 15.96 -12.28 -8.79
CA LEU A 7 16.67 -12.06 -7.53
C LEU A 7 18.07 -11.50 -7.79
N GLY A 8 18.53 -10.67 -6.88
CA GLY A 8 19.87 -10.10 -6.98
C GLY A 8 20.96 -11.17 -7.02
N ASN A 9 22.06 -10.87 -7.73
CA ASN A 9 23.23 -11.72 -7.86
C ASN A 9 23.01 -13.13 -8.46
N ASN A 10 21.85 -13.39 -9.04
CA ASN A 10 21.56 -14.65 -9.73
C ASN A 10 21.80 -14.50 -11.25
N PHE A 11 22.95 -14.95 -11.75
CA PHE A 11 23.39 -14.75 -13.14
C PHE A 11 23.58 -16.07 -13.91
N ILE A 12 23.13 -16.06 -15.17
CA ILE A 12 23.46 -17.06 -16.18
C ILE A 12 23.99 -16.33 -17.41
N SER A 13 25.18 -16.72 -17.88
CA SER A 13 25.83 -16.10 -19.05
C SER A 13 25.96 -14.58 -18.98
N GLY A 14 26.17 -14.03 -17.77
CA GLY A 14 26.38 -12.61 -17.56
C GLY A 14 25.12 -11.74 -17.47
N TYR A 15 23.95 -12.35 -17.52
CA TYR A 15 22.65 -11.69 -17.30
C TYR A 15 21.90 -12.34 -16.14
N SER A 16 21.02 -11.61 -15.49
CA SER A 16 20.19 -12.15 -14.42
C SER A 16 19.25 -13.22 -14.93
N ALA A 17 19.21 -14.32 -14.22
CA ALA A 17 18.27 -15.41 -14.45
C ALA A 17 16.97 -15.15 -13.69
N GLN A 18 15.87 -15.59 -14.27
CA GLN A 18 14.56 -15.56 -13.65
C GLN A 18 14.50 -16.56 -12.49
N GLY A 19 13.84 -16.17 -11.39
CA GLY A 19 13.77 -16.98 -10.17
C GLY A 19 15.11 -17.06 -9.46
N GLY A 20 15.43 -18.24 -8.91
CA GLY A 20 16.67 -18.52 -8.21
C GLY A 20 16.55 -18.43 -6.68
N VAL A 21 17.67 -18.32 -6.01
CA VAL A 21 17.76 -18.20 -4.54
C VAL A 21 18.30 -16.83 -4.20
N SER A 22 17.70 -16.17 -3.21
CA SER A 22 18.20 -14.88 -2.74
C SER A 22 19.61 -15.02 -2.16
N ASP A 23 20.49 -14.08 -2.52
CA ASP A 23 21.81 -13.96 -1.91
C ASP A 23 21.66 -13.36 -0.50
N SER A 24 22.05 -14.11 0.52
CA SER A 24 21.98 -13.69 1.91
C SER A 24 23.33 -13.24 2.50
N LEU A 25 24.39 -13.28 1.68
CA LEU A 25 25.75 -13.04 2.13
C LEU A 25 26.30 -11.68 1.70
N ASN A 26 25.83 -11.17 0.57
CA ASN A 26 26.31 -9.90 0.02
C ASN A 26 25.33 -8.78 0.35
N ASN A 27 25.89 -7.64 0.69
CA ASN A 27 25.15 -6.38 0.90
C ASN A 27 25.06 -5.54 -0.40
N VAL A 28 25.60 -6.02 -1.51
CA VAL A 28 25.48 -5.41 -2.82
C VAL A 28 24.79 -6.41 -3.76
N GLU A 29 23.60 -6.04 -4.19
CA GLU A 29 22.80 -6.83 -5.10
C GLU A 29 22.79 -6.20 -6.49
N ARG A 30 22.93 -7.04 -7.50
CA ARG A 30 22.88 -6.61 -8.89
C ARG A 30 21.86 -7.41 -9.68
N ILE A 31 21.05 -6.70 -10.46
CA ILE A 31 20.20 -7.28 -11.49
C ILE A 31 20.62 -6.69 -12.84
N LYS A 32 20.85 -7.54 -13.82
CA LYS A 32 21.19 -7.14 -15.18
C LYS A 32 20.26 -7.82 -16.19
N ILE A 33 19.36 -7.06 -16.76
CA ILE A 33 18.39 -7.52 -17.76
C ILE A 33 19.01 -7.38 -19.15
N GLY A 34 18.97 -8.43 -19.95
CA GLY A 34 19.51 -8.44 -21.31
C GLY A 34 18.57 -7.73 -22.31
N ALA A 35 19.14 -7.08 -23.32
CA ALA A 35 18.39 -6.34 -24.33
C ALA A 35 17.46 -7.21 -25.20
N ASN A 36 17.65 -8.52 -25.22
CA ASN A 36 16.91 -9.45 -26.10
C ASN A 36 15.82 -10.24 -25.36
N THR A 37 15.50 -9.91 -24.12
CA THR A 37 14.37 -10.52 -23.41
C THR A 37 13.10 -9.81 -23.84
N GLN A 38 12.09 -10.54 -24.26
CA GLN A 38 10.84 -10.03 -24.84
C GLN A 38 10.01 -9.17 -23.87
N SER A 39 10.43 -9.06 -22.60
CA SER A 39 9.74 -8.38 -21.50
C SER A 39 10.51 -7.18 -20.94
N ASN A 40 11.38 -6.54 -21.71
CA ASN A 40 12.22 -5.45 -21.19
C ASN A 40 11.47 -4.12 -21.07
N THR A 41 10.35 -3.97 -21.75
CA THR A 41 9.53 -2.74 -21.74
C THR A 41 8.37 -2.90 -20.77
N GLY A 42 8.07 -1.84 -20.03
CA GLY A 42 6.95 -1.82 -19.09
C GLY A 42 7.38 -1.43 -17.67
N LYS A 43 6.46 -1.59 -16.73
CA LYS A 43 6.69 -1.26 -15.32
C LYS A 43 7.51 -2.38 -14.66
N TRP A 44 8.50 -1.97 -13.88
CA TRP A 44 9.32 -2.84 -13.06
C TRP A 44 9.18 -2.44 -11.60
N LEU A 45 8.90 -3.39 -10.73
CA LEU A 45 8.94 -3.20 -9.28
C LEU A 45 10.31 -3.65 -8.78
N VAL A 46 11.05 -2.76 -8.13
CA VAL A 46 12.27 -3.09 -7.40
C VAL A 46 11.94 -3.12 -5.92
N GLN A 47 12.04 -4.30 -5.32
CA GLN A 47 11.77 -4.49 -3.90
C GLN A 47 13.07 -4.77 -3.16
N VAL A 48 13.36 -3.97 -2.13
CA VAL A 48 14.45 -4.19 -1.18
C VAL A 48 13.84 -4.67 0.12
N MET A 49 14.24 -5.85 0.58
CA MET A 49 13.72 -6.42 1.82
C MET A 49 14.82 -6.48 2.88
N HIS A 50 14.58 -5.80 3.99
CA HIS A 50 15.40 -5.96 5.20
C HIS A 50 15.04 -7.26 5.91
N ARG A 51 16.02 -8.14 6.13
CA ARG A 51 15.80 -9.49 6.69
C ARG A 51 16.17 -9.62 8.17
N GLY A 52 16.44 -8.51 8.84
CA GLY A 52 16.75 -8.48 10.28
C GLY A 52 18.05 -7.73 10.58
N GLY A 53 18.31 -7.49 11.86
CA GLY A 53 19.40 -6.67 12.32
C GLY A 53 18.97 -5.22 12.63
N VAL A 54 19.93 -4.31 12.69
CA VAL A 54 19.65 -2.87 12.87
C VAL A 54 19.19 -2.25 11.56
N GLU A 55 18.41 -1.20 11.66
CA GLU A 55 18.00 -0.39 10.52
C GLU A 55 19.23 0.10 9.73
N GLN A 56 19.18 -0.01 8.40
CA GLN A 56 20.27 0.35 7.51
C GLN A 56 19.75 1.14 6.31
N ASP A 57 20.48 2.18 5.95
CA ASP A 57 20.26 2.89 4.70
C ASP A 57 20.71 2.04 3.51
N PHE A 58 20.05 2.22 2.38
CA PHE A 58 20.45 1.60 1.12
C PHE A 58 20.43 2.61 -0.03
N SER A 59 21.11 2.28 -1.10
CA SER A 59 21.09 3.07 -2.33
C SER A 59 20.77 2.19 -3.53
N ILE A 60 19.95 2.70 -4.43
CA ILE A 60 19.64 2.05 -5.71
C ILE A 60 20.29 2.85 -6.82
N VAL A 61 21.06 2.16 -7.67
CA VAL A 61 21.61 2.72 -8.90
C VAL A 61 21.00 2.01 -10.09
N MET A 62 20.34 2.78 -10.96
CA MET A 62 19.81 2.28 -12.23
C MET A 62 20.67 2.81 -13.38
N VAL A 63 20.98 1.91 -14.34
CA VAL A 63 21.72 2.25 -15.54
C VAL A 63 20.98 1.69 -16.76
N GLY A 64 20.63 2.56 -17.69
CA GLY A 64 19.88 2.22 -18.91
C GLY A 64 18.75 3.22 -19.17
N ASP A 65 17.88 2.89 -20.11
CA ASP A 65 16.72 3.70 -20.48
C ASP A 65 15.53 3.45 -19.50
N ALA A 66 15.80 3.55 -18.23
CA ALA A 66 14.79 3.41 -17.19
C ALA A 66 14.60 4.73 -16.45
N SER A 67 13.37 5.05 -16.12
CA SER A 67 13.02 6.17 -15.25
C SER A 67 12.26 5.67 -14.02
N ILE A 68 12.48 6.32 -12.89
CA ILE A 68 11.66 6.09 -11.70
C ILE A 68 10.30 6.73 -11.97
N VAL A 69 9.26 5.93 -11.86
CA VAL A 69 7.89 6.45 -11.90
C VAL A 69 7.50 6.82 -10.49
N SER A 70 7.27 8.10 -10.26
CA SER A 70 6.74 8.60 -8.99
C SER A 70 5.23 8.40 -8.97
N ARG A 71 4.72 7.74 -7.93
CA ARG A 71 3.29 7.44 -7.77
C ARG A 71 2.87 7.58 -6.32
N PRO A 72 1.59 7.88 -6.07
CA PRO A 72 1.00 7.73 -4.76
C PRO A 72 0.90 6.26 -4.36
N ASP A 73 0.70 6.01 -3.09
CA ASP A 73 0.40 4.71 -2.49
C ASP A 73 -0.41 4.95 -1.23
N ILE A 74 -1.74 4.99 -1.39
CA ILE A 74 -2.66 5.27 -0.29
C ILE A 74 -2.89 3.99 0.49
N THR A 75 -2.66 4.04 1.79
CA THR A 75 -2.75 2.84 2.62
C THR A 75 -3.33 3.14 4.01
N THR A 76 -3.82 2.10 4.64
CA THR A 76 -4.18 2.09 6.06
C THR A 76 -2.98 1.67 6.91
N PHE A 77 -3.03 1.98 8.19
CA PHE A 77 -2.02 1.63 9.19
C PHE A 77 -2.70 1.21 10.49
N PRO A 78 -1.99 0.61 11.45
CA PRO A 78 -2.55 0.35 12.76
C PRO A 78 -3.19 1.63 13.33
N GLU A 79 -4.39 1.53 13.87
CA GLU A 79 -5.19 2.68 14.37
C GLU A 79 -5.80 3.59 13.28
N SER A 80 -5.83 3.18 12.02
CA SER A 80 -6.57 3.88 10.97
C SER A 80 -8.06 4.03 11.28
N ILE A 81 -8.61 3.15 12.11
CA ILE A 81 -9.94 3.29 12.71
C ILE A 81 -9.74 3.47 14.21
N PHE A 82 -10.19 4.60 14.73
CA PHE A 82 -10.14 4.91 16.17
C PHE A 82 -11.54 5.21 16.68
N LEU A 83 -11.90 4.60 17.80
CA LEU A 83 -13.13 4.85 18.54
C LEU A 83 -12.80 5.49 19.89
N SER A 84 -13.56 6.52 20.30
CA SER A 84 -13.40 7.13 21.62
C SER A 84 -13.76 6.18 22.78
N SER A 85 -14.45 5.07 22.48
CA SER A 85 -14.71 3.96 23.39
C SER A 85 -14.70 2.67 22.60
N GLU A 86 -13.92 1.69 23.04
CA GLU A 86 -13.87 0.33 22.45
C GLU A 86 -14.98 -0.59 22.97
N SER A 87 -15.69 -0.16 24.01
CA SER A 87 -16.78 -0.91 24.62
C SER A 87 -17.93 0.01 25.01
N PRO A 88 -18.56 0.68 24.03
CA PRO A 88 -19.66 1.58 24.30
C PRO A 88 -20.91 0.79 24.75
N LEU A 89 -21.73 1.41 25.56
CA LEU A 89 -23.07 0.89 25.82
C LEU A 89 -23.98 1.12 24.61
N GLN A 90 -25.05 0.35 24.53
CA GLN A 90 -26.05 0.53 23.48
C GLN A 90 -26.56 1.99 23.47
N ASN A 91 -26.56 2.60 22.29
CA ASN A 91 -26.95 4.00 22.05
C ASN A 91 -26.01 5.06 22.64
N ASP A 92 -24.84 4.69 23.16
CA ASP A 92 -23.83 5.70 23.48
C ASP A 92 -23.35 6.41 22.21
N VAL A 93 -23.03 7.69 22.37
CA VAL A 93 -22.43 8.48 21.30
C VAL A 93 -20.93 8.28 21.34
N VAL A 94 -20.39 7.71 20.28
CA VAL A 94 -18.96 7.41 20.09
C VAL A 94 -18.38 8.32 19.02
N SER A 95 -17.24 8.95 19.30
CA SER A 95 -16.46 9.59 18.25
C SER A 95 -15.72 8.52 17.46
N VAL A 96 -15.86 8.55 16.13
CA VAL A 96 -15.20 7.66 15.20
C VAL A 96 -14.27 8.49 14.34
N ARG A 97 -12.97 8.17 14.36
CA ARG A 97 -11.96 8.76 13.47
C ARG A 97 -11.45 7.70 12.52
N VAL A 98 -11.38 8.05 11.26
CA VAL A 98 -10.66 7.27 10.24
C VAL A 98 -9.45 8.04 9.78
N SER A 99 -8.35 7.33 9.46
CA SER A 99 -7.10 7.93 9.02
C SER A 99 -6.45 7.06 7.94
N TRP A 100 -5.73 7.70 7.03
CA TRP A 100 -4.96 7.04 5.98
C TRP A 100 -3.71 7.84 5.69
N MET A 101 -2.75 7.22 5.03
CA MET A 101 -1.49 7.84 4.66
C MET A 101 -1.14 7.54 3.20
N ASN A 102 -0.33 8.42 2.63
CA ASN A 102 0.29 8.21 1.33
C ASN A 102 1.76 7.80 1.56
N GLN A 103 2.06 6.52 1.39
CA GLN A 103 3.44 5.99 1.46
C GLN A 103 4.20 6.16 0.14
N GLY A 104 3.51 6.61 -0.91
CA GLY A 104 4.08 6.79 -2.23
C GLY A 104 5.03 7.97 -2.35
N THR A 105 5.67 8.06 -3.49
CA THR A 105 6.65 9.09 -3.82
C THR A 105 6.06 10.30 -4.55
N ALA A 106 4.77 10.25 -4.90
CA ALA A 106 4.02 11.35 -5.49
C ALA A 106 2.80 11.69 -4.63
N ASP A 107 2.29 12.91 -4.79
CA ASP A 107 1.03 13.31 -4.20
C ASP A 107 -0.12 12.50 -4.83
N ALA A 108 -1.05 12.07 -4.00
CA ALA A 108 -2.29 11.46 -4.45
C ALA A 108 -3.29 12.54 -4.84
N GLY A 109 -4.00 12.30 -5.94
CA GLY A 109 -5.18 13.07 -6.30
C GLY A 109 -6.38 12.76 -5.39
N SER A 110 -7.54 13.29 -5.76
CA SER A 110 -8.79 13.01 -5.03
C SER A 110 -9.24 11.56 -5.23
N PHE A 111 -9.77 10.97 -4.16
CA PHE A 111 -10.34 9.62 -4.18
C PHE A 111 -11.50 9.51 -3.21
N ASP A 112 -12.38 8.55 -3.45
CA ASP A 112 -13.52 8.27 -2.58
C ASP A 112 -13.16 7.20 -1.55
N TRP A 113 -13.72 7.33 -0.35
CA TRP A 113 -13.51 6.40 0.75
C TRP A 113 -14.80 6.13 1.53
N LYS A 114 -14.86 5.01 2.25
CA LYS A 114 -15.98 4.67 3.14
C LYS A 114 -15.54 3.84 4.34
N LEU A 115 -16.24 4.00 5.45
CA LEU A 115 -16.21 3.14 6.63
C LEU A 115 -17.55 2.42 6.74
N GLU A 116 -17.51 1.10 6.79
CA GLU A 116 -18.69 0.23 6.91
C GLU A 116 -18.67 -0.52 8.23
N ASP A 117 -19.82 -0.71 8.82
CA ASP A 117 -20.06 -1.74 9.83
C ASP A 117 -20.58 -2.99 9.10
N LEU A 118 -19.73 -4.00 8.99
CA LEU A 118 -20.07 -5.26 8.31
C LEU A 118 -21.05 -6.11 9.12
N THR A 119 -21.12 -5.89 10.44
CA THR A 119 -22.04 -6.60 11.33
C THR A 119 -23.48 -6.16 11.11
N GLU A 120 -23.69 -4.86 10.99
CA GLU A 120 -25.01 -4.27 10.71
C GLU A 120 -25.29 -4.10 9.20
N GLY A 121 -24.27 -4.19 8.36
CA GLY A 121 -24.39 -3.98 6.92
C GLY A 121 -24.67 -2.52 6.53
N ILE A 122 -24.18 -1.56 7.29
CA ILE A 122 -24.43 -0.13 7.09
C ILE A 122 -23.15 0.65 6.84
N ILE A 123 -23.25 1.75 6.12
CA ILE A 123 -22.17 2.72 5.97
C ILE A 123 -22.21 3.69 7.13
N LEU A 124 -21.14 3.70 7.94
CA LEU A 124 -20.99 4.64 9.04
C LEU A 124 -20.52 6.02 8.57
N MET A 125 -19.55 6.06 7.68
CA MET A 125 -18.98 7.27 7.10
C MET A 125 -18.63 7.02 5.64
N GLN A 126 -18.70 8.06 4.83
CA GLN A 126 -18.14 8.07 3.48
C GLN A 126 -17.85 9.51 3.07
N GLY A 127 -16.92 9.68 2.16
CA GLY A 127 -16.55 10.99 1.67
C GLY A 127 -15.57 10.90 0.51
N GLN A 128 -15.08 12.06 0.13
CA GLN A 128 -14.03 12.22 -0.86
C GLN A 128 -12.85 12.95 -0.19
N SER A 129 -11.65 12.38 -0.27
CA SER A 129 -10.40 13.07 0.00
C SER A 129 -10.08 14.03 -1.15
N SER A 130 -9.58 15.21 -0.85
CA SER A 130 -9.09 16.14 -1.88
C SER A 130 -7.71 15.76 -2.43
N GLY A 131 -7.07 14.76 -1.82
CA GLY A 131 -5.74 14.26 -2.13
C GLY A 131 -4.80 14.35 -0.94
N VAL A 132 -3.78 13.51 -0.93
CA VAL A 132 -2.80 13.39 0.16
C VAL A 132 -1.40 13.57 -0.40
N THR A 133 -0.63 14.51 0.16
CA THR A 133 0.77 14.70 -0.22
C THR A 133 1.61 13.46 0.04
N SER A 134 2.71 13.29 -0.71
CA SER A 134 3.68 12.23 -0.44
C SER A 134 4.13 12.25 1.02
N SER A 135 4.10 11.10 1.69
CA SER A 135 4.32 10.92 3.12
C SER A 135 3.31 11.66 4.02
N GLY A 136 2.23 12.17 3.46
CA GLY A 136 1.17 12.86 4.21
C GLY A 136 0.20 11.87 4.87
N ILE A 137 -0.49 12.37 5.89
CA ILE A 137 -1.58 11.67 6.59
C ILE A 137 -2.80 12.57 6.58
N GLU A 138 -3.95 12.00 6.30
CA GLU A 138 -5.25 12.63 6.45
C GLU A 138 -6.13 11.86 7.45
N SER A 139 -7.08 12.55 8.02
CA SER A 139 -8.08 11.92 8.89
C SER A 139 -9.41 12.66 8.85
N GLU A 140 -10.48 11.88 9.02
CA GLU A 140 -11.83 12.36 9.16
C GLU A 140 -12.45 11.89 10.47
N ILE A 141 -13.28 12.71 11.07
CA ILE A 141 -13.91 12.41 12.35
C ILE A 141 -15.41 12.69 12.31
N THR A 142 -16.18 11.83 12.93
CA THR A 142 -17.62 12.01 13.15
C THR A 142 -18.05 11.42 14.48
N THR A 143 -19.32 11.57 14.83
CA THR A 143 -19.93 10.85 15.95
C THR A 143 -20.97 9.85 15.43
N ARG A 144 -21.03 8.68 16.08
CA ARG A 144 -22.00 7.62 15.76
C ARG A 144 -22.59 7.04 17.03
N THR A 145 -23.77 6.46 16.90
CA THR A 145 -24.41 5.61 17.90
C THR A 145 -24.54 4.20 17.33
N PHE A 146 -24.19 3.19 18.11
CA PHE A 146 -24.40 1.78 17.77
C PHE A 146 -25.68 1.30 18.44
N SER A 147 -26.65 0.88 17.64
CA SER A 147 -27.99 0.50 18.12
C SER A 147 -28.05 -0.96 18.57
N THR A 148 -27.15 -1.80 18.09
CA THR A 148 -27.05 -3.20 18.48
C THR A 148 -25.92 -3.41 19.50
N THR A 149 -26.03 -4.47 20.25
CA THR A 149 -25.00 -4.91 21.20
C THR A 149 -24.18 -6.04 20.60
N GLY A 150 -22.93 -6.17 21.02
CA GLY A 150 -22.05 -7.26 20.60
C GLY A 150 -20.78 -6.75 19.92
N ILE A 151 -20.10 -7.63 19.21
CA ILE A 151 -18.89 -7.31 18.48
C ILE A 151 -19.27 -6.76 17.10
N HIS A 152 -18.79 -5.57 16.79
CA HIS A 152 -18.93 -4.95 15.47
C HIS A 152 -17.61 -5.11 14.70
N THR A 153 -17.73 -5.46 13.43
CA THR A 153 -16.59 -5.51 12.50
C THR A 153 -16.65 -4.31 11.60
N LEU A 154 -15.67 -3.42 11.74
CA LEU A 154 -15.57 -2.20 10.94
C LEU A 154 -14.59 -2.42 9.79
N LYS A 155 -14.91 -1.90 8.61
CA LYS A 155 -14.07 -1.94 7.42
C LYS A 155 -13.91 -0.55 6.83
N LEU A 156 -12.68 -0.04 6.80
CA LEU A 156 -12.29 1.14 6.05
C LEU A 156 -11.84 0.73 4.65
N SER A 157 -12.44 1.31 3.62
CA SER A 157 -12.05 1.14 2.22
C SER A 157 -11.67 2.50 1.65
N LEU A 158 -10.50 2.56 1.01
CA LEU A 158 -9.96 3.74 0.35
C LEU A 158 -9.97 3.49 -1.16
N ASP A 159 -10.01 4.57 -1.94
CA ASP A 159 -10.07 4.56 -3.42
C ASP A 159 -11.06 3.53 -3.98
N ILE A 160 -12.28 3.57 -3.46
CA ILE A 160 -13.33 2.57 -3.75
C ILE A 160 -13.72 2.47 -5.24
N ASN A 161 -13.37 3.47 -6.03
CA ASN A 161 -13.60 3.53 -7.47
C ASN A 161 -12.34 3.24 -8.31
N ASN A 162 -11.20 2.95 -7.64
CA ASN A 162 -9.91 2.70 -8.26
C ASN A 162 -9.51 3.80 -9.27
N ASN A 163 -9.59 5.05 -8.82
CA ASN A 163 -9.32 6.23 -9.64
C ASN A 163 -7.84 6.65 -9.62
N LEU A 164 -7.09 6.21 -8.62
CA LEU A 164 -5.67 6.53 -8.48
C LEU A 164 -4.81 5.50 -9.20
N ASP A 165 -3.82 5.97 -9.95
CA ASP A 165 -2.75 5.11 -10.50
C ASP A 165 -1.66 4.96 -9.43
N GLU A 166 -1.81 4.00 -8.54
CA GLU A 166 -0.98 3.81 -7.36
C GLU A 166 0.25 2.92 -7.62
N MET A 167 1.22 2.97 -6.69
CA MET A 167 2.42 2.15 -6.75
C MET A 167 2.09 0.67 -6.58
N ASN A 168 1.15 0.36 -5.69
CA ASN A 168 0.61 -0.98 -5.44
C ASN A 168 -0.83 -1.05 -5.94
N ASP A 169 -1.01 -0.94 -7.26
CA ASP A 169 -2.32 -0.98 -7.91
C ASP A 169 -3.06 -2.30 -7.59
N GLU A 170 -4.25 -2.18 -7.07
CA GLU A 170 -5.12 -3.27 -6.62
C GLU A 170 -5.62 -4.16 -7.76
N SER A 171 -5.56 -3.70 -9.00
CA SER A 171 -5.84 -4.51 -10.17
C SER A 171 -4.94 -5.75 -10.27
N SER A 172 -3.83 -5.77 -9.52
CA SER A 172 -2.92 -6.91 -9.39
C SER A 172 -3.35 -7.96 -8.34
N GLY A 173 -4.46 -7.75 -7.64
CA GLY A 173 -4.97 -8.65 -6.60
C GLY A 173 -4.32 -8.49 -5.22
N VAL A 174 -3.44 -7.51 -5.05
CA VAL A 174 -2.90 -7.12 -3.75
C VAL A 174 -3.64 -5.86 -3.30
N ASN A 175 -4.61 -6.03 -2.42
CA ASN A 175 -5.39 -4.92 -1.87
C ASN A 175 -4.83 -4.55 -0.49
N ASN A 176 -4.12 -3.43 -0.38
CA ASN A 176 -3.59 -2.89 0.87
C ASN A 176 -4.40 -1.70 1.42
N ASN A 177 -5.47 -1.30 0.73
CA ASN A 177 -6.29 -0.13 1.06
C ASN A 177 -7.50 -0.45 1.96
N ASN A 178 -7.59 -1.67 2.50
CA ASN A 178 -8.68 -2.08 3.38
C ASN A 178 -8.17 -2.51 4.75
N LEU A 179 -8.83 -2.05 5.80
CA LEU A 179 -8.62 -2.43 7.20
C LEU A 179 -9.90 -3.04 7.79
#